data_4552f813cd4f40e894ce9c7927d28ec4
#
_entry.id   4552f813cd4f40e894ce9c7927d28ec4
#
_cell.length_a   1.000
_cell.length_b   1.000
_cell.length_c   1.000
_cell.angle_alpha   90.00
_cell.angle_beta   90.00
_cell.angle_gamma   90.00
#
_symmetry.space_group_name_H-M   'P 1'
#
loop_
_entity.id
_entity.type
_entity.pdbx_description
1 polymer ?
#
loop_
_entity_poly.entity_id
_entity_poly.type
_entity_poly.pdbx_seq_one_letter_code
_entity_poly.pdbx_strand_id
1 'polypeptide(L)'
;MHHRITLVFGFALAIAMCALTVAAPSGFSIDPAILVIDSAAHYPEGPLWHDGALLYVEYSTGDIKRWQAGHSTVFWHGEGCGPSGLIARSKNLLVACYDGNYLQELDTAGHEIRRLRTDSTGRAFAGPNDFAADADGGIYFSASGVYDVKAPISGAILYLHADGTTITRAAEQIHYPNGLALTKDQTHLLVAEMLAGQVLSFPVSRAGTLGKRSVWARLKDLAPATPGADAYNGPDGLKRGPDGHYYIAQNGSGRVLVVGADRKLIRTIKVPTPYVTNVAFDPRVPGAVFITGAFEQWKPPFAGAVYRWAP
;
A
#
# COMPACT_ATOMS: atom_id res chain seq x y z
N MET A 1 -61.07 45.81 5.01
CA MET A 1 -60.14 45.03 4.14
C MET A 1 -58.75 45.40 4.51
N HIS A 2 -58.09 44.55 5.32
CA HIS A 2 -56.71 44.75 5.77
C HIS A 2 -55.84 43.57 5.25
N HIS A 3 -54.99 43.91 4.31
CA HIS A 3 -54.03 42.95 3.83
C HIS A 3 -52.81 42.93 4.78
N ARG A 4 -52.50 41.76 5.39
CA ARG A 4 -51.28 41.53 6.12
C ARG A 4 -50.27 40.91 5.17
N ILE A 5 -49.14 41.58 4.98
CA ILE A 5 -47.96 41.05 4.27
C ILE A 5 -47.10 40.33 5.31
N THR A 6 -46.90 39.03 5.11
CA THR A 6 -45.99 38.21 5.93
C THR A 6 -44.62 38.18 5.24
N LEU A 7 -43.62 38.81 5.85
CA LEU A 7 -42.24 38.69 5.45
C LEU A 7 -41.69 37.36 5.99
N VAL A 8 -41.20 36.51 5.08
CA VAL A 8 -40.43 35.30 5.41
C VAL A 8 -38.96 35.67 5.40
N PHE A 9 -38.32 35.69 6.57
CA PHE A 9 -36.88 35.81 6.70
C PHE A 9 -36.23 34.43 6.49
N GLY A 10 -35.53 34.25 5.36
CA GLY A 10 -34.69 33.10 5.12
C GLY A 10 -33.38 33.24 5.90
N PHE A 11 -33.14 32.38 6.90
CA PHE A 11 -31.86 32.25 7.54
C PHE A 11 -30.95 31.35 6.65
N ALA A 12 -29.96 31.94 6.02
CA ALA A 12 -28.87 31.18 5.40
C ALA A 12 -27.91 30.72 6.51
N LEU A 13 -27.92 29.43 6.78
CA LEU A 13 -26.96 28.79 7.71
C LEU A 13 -25.63 28.58 6.98
N ALA A 14 -24.66 29.46 7.24
CA ALA A 14 -23.31 29.28 6.78
C ALA A 14 -22.65 28.18 7.64
N ILE A 15 -22.47 26.97 7.08
CA ILE A 15 -21.70 25.91 7.70
C ILE A 15 -20.21 26.27 7.52
N ALA A 16 -19.59 26.77 8.57
CA ALA A 16 -18.16 26.94 8.62
C ALA A 16 -17.51 25.53 8.73
N MET A 17 -16.95 25.04 7.63
CA MET A 17 -16.07 23.87 7.66
C MET A 17 -14.81 24.25 8.46
N CYS A 18 -14.75 23.80 9.71
CA CYS A 18 -13.56 23.88 10.51
C CYS A 18 -12.59 22.81 9.97
N ALA A 19 -11.64 23.21 9.13
CA ALA A 19 -10.54 22.33 8.74
C ALA A 19 -9.67 22.09 10.00
N LEU A 20 -9.77 20.90 10.58
CA LEU A 20 -8.83 20.44 11.60
C LEU A 20 -7.45 20.32 10.93
N THR A 21 -6.60 21.31 11.15
CA THR A 21 -5.19 21.24 10.82
C THR A 21 -4.53 20.30 11.84
N VAL A 22 -4.31 19.06 11.47
CA VAL A 22 -3.42 18.17 12.21
C VAL A 22 -2.02 18.79 12.10
N ALA A 23 -1.49 19.31 13.19
CA ALA A 23 -0.14 19.84 13.24
C ALA A 23 0.84 18.70 12.97
N ALA A 24 1.61 18.80 11.89
CA ALA A 24 2.71 17.89 11.62
C ALA A 24 3.78 18.02 12.74
N PRO A 25 4.45 16.93 13.13
CA PRO A 25 5.57 16.99 14.05
C PRO A 25 6.62 17.99 13.55
N SER A 26 7.16 18.80 14.44
CA SER A 26 8.13 19.84 14.11
C SER A 26 9.35 19.24 13.39
N GLY A 27 9.54 19.60 12.12
CA GLY A 27 10.68 19.16 11.30
C GLY A 27 10.34 18.61 9.92
N PHE A 28 9.07 18.30 9.62
CA PHE A 28 8.65 17.82 8.30
C PHE A 28 8.04 18.97 7.47
N SER A 29 8.68 19.29 6.36
CA SER A 29 8.09 20.17 5.34
C SER A 29 7.10 19.35 4.52
N ILE A 30 5.81 19.68 4.60
CA ILE A 30 4.73 19.04 3.85
C ILE A 30 4.77 19.53 2.40
N ASP A 31 4.56 18.63 1.44
CA ASP A 31 4.32 19.01 0.04
C ASP A 31 2.96 19.72 -0.05
N PRO A 32 2.90 20.98 -0.56
CA PRO A 32 1.65 21.73 -0.61
C PRO A 32 0.56 21.08 -1.50
N ALA A 33 0.94 20.15 -2.35
CA ALA A 33 0.02 19.38 -3.19
C ALA A 33 -0.63 18.19 -2.46
N ILE A 34 -0.31 17.96 -1.17
CA ILE A 34 -0.91 16.90 -0.36
C ILE A 34 -2.21 17.38 0.30
N LEU A 35 -3.24 16.57 0.11
CA LEU A 35 -4.54 16.70 0.78
C LEU A 35 -4.78 15.47 1.66
N VAL A 36 -5.16 15.69 2.92
CA VAL A 36 -5.62 14.61 3.81
C VAL A 36 -7.04 14.23 3.40
N ILE A 37 -7.27 12.95 3.10
CA ILE A 37 -8.60 12.45 2.74
C ILE A 37 -9.24 11.59 3.83
N ASP A 38 -8.43 10.97 4.69
CA ASP A 38 -8.87 10.34 5.93
C ASP A 38 -7.79 10.55 7.00
N SER A 39 -8.15 11.21 8.10
CA SER A 39 -7.25 11.52 9.22
C SER A 39 -7.44 10.60 10.43
N ALA A 40 -8.38 9.66 10.35
CA ALA A 40 -8.75 8.76 11.44
C ALA A 40 -8.42 7.29 11.15
N ALA A 41 -7.53 7.04 10.20
CA ALA A 41 -7.11 5.69 9.83
C ALA A 41 -6.15 5.09 10.88
N HIS A 42 -6.14 3.75 10.97
CA HIS A 42 -5.35 3.00 11.93
C HIS A 42 -4.34 2.08 11.23
N TYR A 43 -3.09 2.55 11.06
CA TYR A 43 -2.06 1.92 10.27
C TYR A 43 -2.56 1.54 8.87
N PRO A 44 -2.97 2.55 8.07
CA PRO A 44 -3.52 2.29 6.75
C PRO A 44 -2.46 1.75 5.81
N GLU A 45 -2.84 0.74 5.00
CA GLU A 45 -2.01 0.01 4.07
C GLU A 45 -2.76 -0.37 2.79
N GLY A 46 -2.07 -0.96 1.83
CA GLY A 46 -2.62 -1.61 0.66
C GLY A 46 -3.70 -0.82 -0.09
N PRO A 47 -3.48 0.46 -0.41
CA PRO A 47 -4.50 1.24 -1.10
C PRO A 47 -4.73 0.68 -2.52
N LEU A 48 -6.00 0.66 -2.92
CA LEU A 48 -6.45 0.16 -4.23
C LEU A 48 -7.63 0.99 -4.72
N TRP A 49 -7.52 1.59 -5.91
CA TRP A 49 -8.70 2.15 -6.57
C TRP A 49 -9.51 1.03 -7.21
N HIS A 50 -10.75 0.84 -6.76
CA HIS A 50 -11.63 -0.22 -7.24
C HIS A 50 -13.09 0.23 -7.23
N ASP A 51 -13.83 -0.05 -8.31
CA ASP A 51 -15.26 0.26 -8.46
C ASP A 51 -15.64 1.69 -8.06
N GLY A 52 -14.85 2.69 -8.54
CA GLY A 52 -15.14 4.10 -8.30
C GLY A 52 -14.89 4.59 -6.86
N ALA A 53 -14.21 3.80 -6.04
CA ALA A 53 -13.82 4.12 -4.68
C ALA A 53 -12.34 3.80 -4.42
N LEU A 54 -11.76 4.43 -3.40
CA LEU A 54 -10.50 4.00 -2.84
C LEU A 54 -10.79 2.98 -1.74
N LEU A 55 -10.27 1.77 -1.90
CA LEU A 55 -10.15 0.80 -0.81
C LEU A 55 -8.77 0.93 -0.18
N TYR A 56 -8.67 0.72 1.11
CA TYR A 56 -7.41 0.56 1.83
C TYR A 56 -7.65 -0.32 3.06
N VAL A 57 -6.62 -1.00 3.52
CA VAL A 57 -6.71 -1.79 4.73
C VAL A 57 -6.31 -0.98 5.95
N GLU A 58 -6.84 -1.32 7.11
CA GLU A 58 -6.36 -0.88 8.41
C GLU A 58 -5.78 -2.10 9.14
N TYR A 59 -4.45 -2.21 9.15
CA TYR A 59 -3.75 -3.36 9.70
C TYR A 59 -4.15 -3.66 11.14
N SER A 60 -4.24 -2.62 11.96
CA SER A 60 -4.44 -2.78 13.41
C SER A 60 -5.89 -3.07 13.82
N THR A 61 -6.87 -2.73 12.98
CA THR A 61 -8.29 -2.99 13.27
C THR A 61 -8.81 -4.23 12.56
N GLY A 62 -8.10 -4.73 11.56
CA GLY A 62 -8.54 -5.85 10.73
C GLY A 62 -9.52 -5.47 9.62
N ASP A 63 -9.66 -4.17 9.32
CA ASP A 63 -10.68 -3.67 8.42
C ASP A 63 -10.13 -3.43 7.00
N ILE A 64 -11.00 -3.63 6.01
CA ILE A 64 -10.89 -2.93 4.73
C ILE A 64 -11.86 -1.75 4.78
N LYS A 65 -11.33 -0.56 4.53
CA LYS A 65 -12.11 0.67 4.44
C LYS A 65 -12.40 0.99 2.98
N ARG A 66 -13.57 1.53 2.74
CA ARG A 66 -14.00 2.11 1.46
C ARG A 66 -14.18 3.60 1.61
N TRP A 67 -13.32 4.38 0.97
CA TRP A 67 -13.48 5.83 0.90
C TRP A 67 -14.13 6.23 -0.42
N GLN A 68 -15.28 6.89 -0.32
CA GLN A 68 -16.03 7.39 -1.45
C GLN A 68 -16.80 8.65 -1.06
N ALA A 69 -16.87 9.65 -1.94
CA ALA A 69 -17.60 10.91 -1.71
C ALA A 69 -17.23 11.62 -0.38
N GLY A 70 -15.98 11.53 0.06
CA GLY A 70 -15.49 12.18 1.27
C GLY A 70 -15.72 11.42 2.58
N HIS A 71 -16.20 10.17 2.51
CA HIS A 71 -16.48 9.34 3.69
C HIS A 71 -15.81 7.98 3.60
N SER A 72 -15.28 7.52 4.74
CA SER A 72 -14.75 6.16 4.90
C SER A 72 -15.78 5.29 5.64
N THR A 73 -16.04 4.11 5.11
CA THR A 73 -16.89 3.09 5.73
C THR A 73 -16.17 1.75 5.76
N VAL A 74 -16.51 0.87 6.69
CA VAL A 74 -15.98 -0.50 6.72
C VAL A 74 -16.63 -1.27 5.57
N PHE A 75 -15.80 -1.83 4.68
CA PHE A 75 -16.21 -2.70 3.59
C PHE A 75 -16.15 -4.18 4.01
N TRP A 76 -15.14 -4.56 4.78
CA TRP A 76 -14.96 -5.90 5.31
C TRP A 76 -14.16 -5.84 6.60
N HIS A 77 -14.40 -6.79 7.50
CA HIS A 77 -13.64 -6.99 8.74
C HIS A 77 -13.18 -8.44 8.85
N GLY A 78 -11.90 -8.66 9.09
CA GLY A 78 -11.31 -9.98 9.29
C GLY A 78 -10.61 -10.09 10.62
N GLU A 79 -11.27 -10.69 11.60
CA GLU A 79 -10.66 -10.91 12.92
C GLU A 79 -9.38 -11.76 12.79
N GLY A 80 -8.28 -11.26 13.36
CA GLY A 80 -6.98 -11.92 13.32
C GLY A 80 -6.31 -11.97 11.93
N CYS A 81 -6.83 -11.21 10.95
CA CYS A 81 -6.23 -11.11 9.62
C CYS A 81 -4.93 -10.29 9.64
N GLY A 82 -4.94 -9.11 10.29
CA GLY A 82 -3.88 -8.12 10.13
C GLY A 82 -3.68 -7.80 8.63
N PRO A 83 -4.68 -7.19 7.95
CA PRO A 83 -4.62 -7.01 6.51
C PRO A 83 -3.53 -6.00 6.14
N SER A 84 -2.70 -6.34 5.16
CA SER A 84 -1.54 -5.54 4.74
C SER A 84 -1.57 -5.14 3.26
N GLY A 85 -2.30 -5.85 2.41
CA GLY A 85 -2.36 -5.55 0.99
C GLY A 85 -3.68 -5.95 0.34
N LEU A 86 -4.01 -5.27 -0.76
CA LEU A 86 -5.19 -5.53 -1.58
C LEU A 86 -4.81 -5.61 -3.06
N ILE A 87 -5.45 -6.52 -3.79
CA ILE A 87 -5.43 -6.53 -5.24
C ILE A 87 -6.76 -7.03 -5.81
N ALA A 88 -7.19 -6.44 -6.92
CA ALA A 88 -8.32 -6.94 -7.69
C ALA A 88 -7.88 -8.15 -8.55
N ARG A 89 -8.69 -9.21 -8.57
CA ARG A 89 -8.54 -10.37 -9.42
C ARG A 89 -9.86 -10.69 -10.10
N SER A 90 -9.93 -10.45 -11.40
CA SER A 90 -11.21 -10.45 -12.12
C SER A 90 -12.19 -9.48 -11.45
N LYS A 91 -13.30 -9.97 -10.92
CA LYS A 91 -14.27 -9.18 -10.14
C LYS A 91 -14.11 -9.33 -8.61
N ASN A 92 -13.22 -10.21 -8.15
CA ASN A 92 -12.99 -10.47 -6.74
C ASN A 92 -11.82 -9.63 -6.21
N LEU A 93 -11.68 -9.59 -4.89
CA LEU A 93 -10.54 -8.99 -4.20
C LEU A 93 -9.73 -10.09 -3.51
N LEU A 94 -8.40 -9.96 -3.54
CA LEU A 94 -7.51 -10.70 -2.67
C LEU A 94 -6.96 -9.76 -1.61
N VAL A 95 -6.95 -10.25 -0.37
CA VAL A 95 -6.44 -9.57 0.82
C VAL A 95 -5.25 -10.38 1.34
N ALA A 96 -4.13 -9.73 1.55
CA ALA A 96 -3.01 -10.31 2.28
C ALA A 96 -3.27 -10.18 3.77
N CYS A 97 -3.52 -11.30 4.45
CA CYS A 97 -3.71 -11.37 5.90
C CYS A 97 -2.38 -11.71 6.58
N TYR A 98 -1.60 -10.68 6.92
CA TYR A 98 -0.23 -10.82 7.43
C TYR A 98 -0.20 -11.65 8.72
N ASP A 99 -0.95 -11.26 9.76
CA ASP A 99 -0.98 -11.99 11.04
C ASP A 99 -1.66 -13.36 10.90
N GLY A 100 -2.67 -13.42 10.03
CA GLY A 100 -3.42 -14.65 9.76
C GLY A 100 -2.65 -15.69 8.96
N ASN A 101 -1.55 -15.31 8.30
CA ASN A 101 -0.75 -16.15 7.40
C ASN A 101 -1.60 -16.81 6.29
N TYR A 102 -2.47 -16.03 5.64
CA TYR A 102 -3.29 -16.49 4.52
C TYR A 102 -3.64 -15.37 3.54
N LEU A 103 -4.01 -15.75 2.34
CA LEU A 103 -4.73 -14.85 1.42
C LEU A 103 -6.22 -15.09 1.59
N GLN A 104 -6.99 -14.02 1.82
CA GLN A 104 -8.46 -14.05 1.81
C GLN A 104 -8.97 -13.62 0.45
N GLU A 105 -9.82 -14.42 -0.19
CA GLU A 105 -10.55 -13.97 -1.38
C GLU A 105 -11.96 -13.52 -0.98
N LEU A 106 -12.35 -12.33 -1.45
CA LEU A 106 -13.65 -11.70 -1.21
C LEU A 106 -14.37 -11.49 -2.54
N ASP A 107 -15.71 -11.58 -2.54
CA ASP A 107 -16.52 -11.14 -3.67
C ASP A 107 -16.66 -9.60 -3.71
N THR A 108 -17.36 -9.07 -4.70
CA THR A 108 -17.61 -7.64 -4.89
C THR A 108 -18.44 -6.98 -3.76
N ALA A 109 -19.14 -7.79 -2.97
CA ALA A 109 -19.93 -7.34 -1.82
C ALA A 109 -19.19 -7.47 -0.49
N GLY A 110 -17.94 -8.01 -0.51
CA GLY A 110 -17.14 -8.25 0.69
C GLY A 110 -17.42 -9.58 1.38
N HIS A 111 -18.18 -10.51 0.75
CA HIS A 111 -18.35 -11.84 1.34
C HIS A 111 -17.12 -12.70 1.10
N GLU A 112 -16.73 -13.46 2.13
CA GLU A 112 -15.61 -14.38 2.07
C GLU A 112 -15.90 -15.55 1.13
N ILE A 113 -15.01 -15.80 0.16
CA ILE A 113 -15.11 -16.93 -0.77
C ILE A 113 -14.25 -18.08 -0.26
N ARG A 114 -12.97 -17.81 0.04
CA ARG A 114 -12.01 -18.85 0.49
C ARG A 114 -10.76 -18.22 1.08
N ARG A 115 -9.97 -19.08 1.75
CA ARG A 115 -8.64 -18.76 2.28
C ARG A 115 -7.59 -19.68 1.67
N LEU A 116 -6.47 -19.10 1.21
CA LEU A 116 -5.32 -19.84 0.71
C LEU A 116 -4.19 -19.70 1.74
N ARG A 117 -3.65 -20.83 2.23
CA ARG A 117 -2.69 -20.84 3.35
C ARG A 117 -1.35 -21.49 3.04
N THR A 118 -1.29 -22.30 1.98
CA THR A 118 -0.13 -23.10 1.62
C THR A 118 0.17 -23.00 0.14
N ASP A 119 1.41 -23.24 -0.22
CA ASP A 119 1.79 -23.49 -1.61
C ASP A 119 1.38 -24.89 -2.08
N SER A 120 1.61 -25.21 -3.35
CA SER A 120 1.27 -26.49 -3.98
C SER A 120 2.01 -27.70 -3.39
N THR A 121 3.03 -27.48 -2.56
CA THR A 121 3.74 -28.53 -1.83
C THR A 121 3.19 -28.77 -0.44
N GLY A 122 2.19 -27.99 -0.01
CA GLY A 122 1.63 -27.99 1.34
C GLY A 122 2.39 -27.15 2.36
N ARG A 123 3.48 -26.45 1.95
CA ARG A 123 4.25 -25.59 2.83
C ARG A 123 3.52 -24.27 3.05
N ALA A 124 3.28 -23.88 4.29
CA ALA A 124 2.71 -22.60 4.66
C ALA A 124 3.62 -21.43 4.25
N PHE A 125 3.03 -20.28 3.95
CA PHE A 125 3.74 -19.01 3.82
C PHE A 125 3.46 -18.15 5.06
N ALA A 126 4.38 -17.23 5.36
CA ALA A 126 4.33 -16.42 6.56
C ALA A 126 4.32 -14.93 6.22
N GLY A 127 3.35 -14.22 6.80
CA GLY A 127 3.22 -12.78 6.63
C GLY A 127 3.02 -12.35 5.17
N PRO A 128 1.96 -12.83 4.44
CA PRO A 128 1.66 -12.31 3.12
C PRO A 128 1.43 -10.80 3.23
N ASN A 129 1.96 -10.02 2.26
CA ASN A 129 2.02 -8.58 2.44
C ASN A 129 1.47 -7.82 1.21
N ASP A 130 2.16 -7.76 0.10
CA ASP A 130 1.76 -6.96 -1.05
C ASP A 130 1.74 -7.78 -2.35
N PHE A 131 1.19 -7.21 -3.42
CA PHE A 131 0.85 -7.90 -4.65
C PHE A 131 1.33 -7.17 -5.92
N ALA A 132 1.61 -7.96 -6.97
CA ALA A 132 1.75 -7.49 -8.34
C ALA A 132 1.14 -8.48 -9.32
N ALA A 133 0.12 -8.07 -10.09
CA ALA A 133 -0.48 -8.89 -11.13
C ALA A 133 0.36 -8.88 -12.40
N ASP A 134 0.42 -10.00 -13.11
CA ASP A 134 0.96 -10.09 -14.46
C ASP A 134 -0.15 -10.03 -15.53
N ALA A 135 0.25 -10.00 -16.80
CA ALA A 135 -0.70 -9.95 -17.92
C ALA A 135 -1.41 -11.29 -18.17
N ASP A 136 -0.89 -12.38 -17.64
CA ASP A 136 -1.45 -13.72 -17.82
C ASP A 136 -2.51 -14.05 -16.76
N GLY A 137 -2.79 -13.11 -15.85
CA GLY A 137 -3.79 -13.22 -14.78
C GLY A 137 -3.27 -13.92 -13.52
N GLY A 138 -1.97 -14.15 -13.43
CA GLY A 138 -1.31 -14.57 -12.21
C GLY A 138 -0.93 -13.40 -11.31
N ILE A 139 -0.58 -13.70 -10.07
CA ILE A 139 -0.29 -12.68 -9.06
C ILE A 139 0.94 -13.09 -8.27
N TYR A 140 2.01 -12.29 -8.37
CA TYR A 140 3.11 -12.36 -7.42
C TYR A 140 2.69 -11.72 -6.10
N PHE A 141 3.08 -12.32 -4.99
CA PHE A 141 2.90 -11.73 -3.68
C PHE A 141 4.12 -11.96 -2.80
N SER A 142 4.40 -10.98 -1.94
CA SER A 142 5.42 -11.12 -0.92
C SER A 142 4.86 -11.87 0.30
N ALA A 143 5.67 -12.74 0.88
CA ALA A 143 5.48 -13.32 2.19
C ALA A 143 6.66 -12.85 3.04
N SER A 144 6.45 -11.80 3.83
CA SER A 144 7.54 -11.02 4.44
C SER A 144 8.30 -11.77 5.53
N GLY A 145 7.62 -12.72 6.20
CA GLY A 145 8.17 -13.39 7.38
C GLY A 145 8.10 -12.51 8.63
N VAL A 146 9.09 -12.62 9.49
CA VAL A 146 9.13 -11.90 10.77
C VAL A 146 9.72 -10.51 10.60
N TYR A 147 9.06 -9.48 11.14
CA TYR A 147 9.55 -8.10 11.16
C TYR A 147 10.55 -7.90 12.31
N ASP A 148 11.73 -8.48 12.17
CA ASP A 148 12.84 -8.33 13.11
C ASP A 148 14.17 -8.41 12.36
N VAL A 149 15.01 -7.36 12.47
CA VAL A 149 16.34 -7.29 11.84
C VAL A 149 17.31 -8.36 12.33
N LYS A 150 17.03 -9.00 13.47
CA LYS A 150 17.86 -10.06 14.07
C LYS A 150 17.32 -11.46 13.78
N ALA A 151 16.08 -11.57 13.28
CA ALA A 151 15.49 -12.87 12.96
C ALA A 151 16.18 -13.50 11.72
N PRO A 152 16.14 -14.82 11.59
CA PRO A 152 16.57 -15.49 10.37
C PRO A 152 15.80 -14.96 9.15
N ILE A 153 16.51 -14.73 8.04
CA ILE A 153 15.89 -14.26 6.80
C ILE A 153 15.01 -15.38 6.25
N SER A 154 13.69 -15.18 6.27
CA SER A 154 12.69 -16.18 5.89
C SER A 154 11.72 -15.69 4.81
N GLY A 155 11.81 -14.41 4.41
CA GLY A 155 10.91 -13.84 3.43
C GLY A 155 11.02 -14.49 2.05
N ALA A 156 9.91 -14.53 1.34
CA ALA A 156 9.76 -15.19 0.06
C ALA A 156 8.87 -14.40 -0.91
N ILE A 157 9.01 -14.66 -2.19
CA ILE A 157 8.05 -14.30 -3.21
C ILE A 157 7.34 -15.56 -3.66
N LEU A 158 6.02 -15.52 -3.63
CA LEU A 158 5.16 -16.58 -4.13
C LEU A 158 4.39 -16.09 -5.36
N TYR A 159 3.84 -17.04 -6.09
CA TYR A 159 3.06 -16.78 -7.29
C TYR A 159 1.76 -17.59 -7.24
N LEU A 160 0.64 -16.88 -7.19
CA LEU A 160 -0.68 -17.45 -7.38
C LEU A 160 -0.96 -17.50 -8.89
N HIS A 161 -1.11 -18.71 -9.42
CA HIS A 161 -1.36 -18.92 -10.82
C HIS A 161 -2.75 -18.41 -11.26
N ALA A 162 -2.94 -18.22 -12.56
CA ALA A 162 -4.19 -17.70 -13.13
C ALA A 162 -5.42 -18.57 -12.80
N ASP A 163 -5.22 -19.87 -12.48
CA ASP A 163 -6.28 -20.76 -11.98
C ASP A 163 -6.86 -20.31 -10.63
N GLY A 164 -6.14 -19.43 -9.93
CA GLY A 164 -6.55 -18.84 -8.65
C GLY A 164 -6.44 -19.78 -7.46
N THR A 165 -5.86 -20.96 -7.61
CA THR A 165 -5.72 -21.96 -6.54
C THR A 165 -4.29 -22.45 -6.34
N THR A 166 -3.55 -22.61 -7.43
CA THR A 166 -2.16 -23.08 -7.38
C THR A 166 -1.23 -21.95 -6.95
N ILE A 167 -0.49 -22.16 -5.90
CA ILE A 167 0.55 -21.23 -5.43
C ILE A 167 1.91 -21.92 -5.51
N THR A 168 2.90 -21.27 -6.13
CA THR A 168 4.29 -21.75 -6.21
C THR A 168 5.23 -20.74 -5.57
N ARG A 169 6.40 -21.23 -5.07
CA ARG A 169 7.46 -20.34 -4.58
C ARG A 169 8.35 -19.93 -5.74
N ALA A 170 8.49 -18.62 -5.92
CA ALA A 170 9.29 -18.03 -6.99
C ALA A 170 10.70 -17.61 -6.53
N ALA A 171 10.84 -17.12 -5.29
CA ALA A 171 12.12 -16.76 -4.68
C ALA A 171 12.04 -16.84 -3.15
N GLU A 172 13.19 -17.02 -2.50
CA GLU A 172 13.29 -17.12 -1.04
C GLU A 172 14.53 -16.37 -0.53
N GLN A 173 14.71 -16.33 0.79
CA GLN A 173 15.85 -15.68 1.47
C GLN A 173 15.93 -14.19 1.16
N ILE A 174 14.80 -13.48 1.28
CA ILE A 174 14.68 -12.04 1.11
C ILE A 174 14.39 -11.42 2.48
N HIS A 175 15.10 -10.34 2.82
CA HIS A 175 15.01 -9.74 4.15
C HIS A 175 13.80 -8.82 4.25
N TYR A 176 12.63 -9.39 4.57
CA TYR A 176 11.33 -8.74 4.67
C TYR A 176 10.88 -8.13 3.33
N PRO A 177 10.59 -8.97 2.30
CA PRO A 177 10.04 -8.48 1.05
C PRO A 177 8.68 -7.84 1.29
N ASN A 178 8.45 -6.66 0.73
CA ASN A 178 7.23 -5.89 0.89
C ASN A 178 6.63 -5.58 -0.49
N GLY A 179 6.59 -4.32 -0.92
CA GLY A 179 6.01 -3.90 -2.18
C GLY A 179 6.62 -4.57 -3.41
N LEU A 180 5.78 -4.79 -4.42
CA LEU A 180 6.12 -5.48 -5.67
C LEU A 180 5.69 -4.66 -6.88
N ALA A 181 6.50 -4.66 -7.93
CA ALA A 181 6.12 -4.08 -9.22
C ALA A 181 6.78 -4.82 -10.40
N LEU A 182 5.99 -5.22 -11.38
CA LEU A 182 6.52 -5.68 -12.66
C LEU A 182 6.97 -4.50 -13.54
N THR A 183 8.06 -4.68 -14.30
CA THR A 183 8.45 -3.75 -15.34
C THR A 183 7.39 -3.69 -16.44
N LYS A 184 7.39 -2.63 -17.26
CA LYS A 184 6.38 -2.43 -18.31
C LYS A 184 6.30 -3.61 -19.29
N ASP A 185 7.46 -4.16 -19.62
CA ASP A 185 7.61 -5.32 -20.52
C ASP A 185 7.44 -6.67 -19.79
N GLN A 186 7.21 -6.63 -18.46
CA GLN A 186 7.07 -7.78 -17.58
C GLN A 186 8.28 -8.73 -17.54
N THR A 187 9.44 -8.27 -18.02
CA THR A 187 10.66 -9.07 -18.01
C THR A 187 11.37 -9.11 -16.66
N HIS A 188 10.98 -8.21 -15.74
CA HIS A 188 11.53 -8.18 -14.39
C HIS A 188 10.45 -7.89 -13.35
N LEU A 189 10.59 -8.54 -12.19
CA LEU A 189 9.86 -8.22 -10.96
C LEU A 189 10.79 -7.42 -10.05
N LEU A 190 10.39 -6.21 -9.69
CA LEU A 190 11.04 -5.41 -8.65
C LEU A 190 10.39 -5.73 -7.30
N VAL A 191 11.22 -5.83 -6.26
CA VAL A 191 10.81 -6.19 -4.90
C VAL A 191 11.46 -5.25 -3.90
N ALA A 192 10.67 -4.58 -3.09
CA ALA A 192 11.14 -3.84 -1.93
C ALA A 192 11.67 -4.82 -0.88
N GLU A 193 12.97 -4.81 -0.62
CA GLU A 193 13.61 -5.56 0.48
C GLU A 193 13.79 -4.59 1.66
N MET A 194 12.75 -4.51 2.49
CA MET A 194 12.57 -3.43 3.46
C MET A 194 13.71 -3.36 4.47
N LEU A 195 14.00 -4.46 5.16
CA LEU A 195 15.04 -4.51 6.21
C LEU A 195 16.47 -4.50 5.66
N ALA A 196 16.65 -4.51 4.34
CA ALA A 196 17.94 -4.29 3.68
C ALA A 196 18.07 -2.89 3.04
N GLY A 197 17.02 -2.07 3.09
CA GLY A 197 17.01 -0.70 2.57
C GLY A 197 17.22 -0.61 1.06
N GLN A 198 16.75 -1.60 0.29
CA GLN A 198 17.00 -1.69 -1.14
C GLN A 198 15.81 -2.27 -1.92
N VAL A 199 15.82 -2.04 -3.22
CA VAL A 199 14.91 -2.69 -4.16
C VAL A 199 15.72 -3.72 -4.95
N LEU A 200 15.21 -4.96 -4.98
CA LEU A 200 15.75 -6.06 -5.78
C LEU A 200 15.10 -6.11 -7.15
N SER A 201 15.79 -6.67 -8.12
CA SER A 201 15.27 -7.00 -9.45
C SER A 201 15.48 -8.48 -9.72
N PHE A 202 14.42 -9.17 -10.11
CA PHE A 202 14.42 -10.56 -10.53
C PHE A 202 14.03 -10.65 -12.01
N PRO A 203 14.84 -11.23 -12.89
CA PRO A 203 14.40 -11.57 -14.23
C PRO A 203 13.20 -12.53 -14.19
N VAL A 204 12.19 -12.26 -14.98
CA VAL A 204 11.01 -13.14 -15.15
C VAL A 204 11.22 -13.93 -16.45
N SER A 205 11.49 -15.24 -16.34
CA SER A 205 11.68 -16.10 -17.52
C SER A 205 10.36 -16.62 -18.07
N ARG A 206 9.39 -16.81 -17.20
CA ARG A 206 7.97 -17.12 -17.47
C ARG A 206 7.15 -16.80 -16.21
N ALA A 207 5.83 -16.74 -16.35
CA ALA A 207 4.91 -16.52 -15.23
C ALA A 207 5.25 -17.44 -14.04
N GLY A 208 5.47 -16.84 -12.86
CA GLY A 208 5.83 -17.54 -11.63
C GLY A 208 7.26 -18.05 -11.53
N THR A 209 8.13 -17.80 -12.52
CA THR A 209 9.53 -18.26 -12.50
C THR A 209 10.50 -17.11 -12.55
N LEU A 210 11.19 -16.89 -11.43
CA LEU A 210 12.17 -15.81 -11.26
C LEU A 210 13.60 -16.32 -11.40
N GLY A 211 14.44 -15.53 -12.09
CA GLY A 211 15.87 -15.77 -12.20
C GLY A 211 16.66 -15.24 -11.01
N LYS A 212 17.98 -15.24 -11.12
CA LYS A 212 18.89 -14.75 -10.08
C LYS A 212 18.69 -13.26 -9.84
N ARG A 213 18.44 -12.88 -8.56
CA ARG A 213 18.26 -11.48 -8.16
C ARG A 213 19.52 -10.64 -8.28
N SER A 214 19.32 -9.36 -8.53
CA SER A 214 20.33 -8.32 -8.40
C SER A 214 19.76 -7.13 -7.65
N VAL A 215 20.59 -6.22 -7.14
CA VAL A 215 20.13 -4.95 -6.56
C VAL A 215 19.75 -4.02 -7.71
N TRP A 216 18.49 -3.57 -7.72
CA TRP A 216 18.02 -2.56 -8.66
C TRP A 216 18.40 -1.14 -8.20
N ALA A 217 18.12 -0.82 -6.92
CA ALA A 217 18.51 0.46 -6.31
C ALA A 217 18.65 0.30 -4.78
N ARG A 218 19.55 1.07 -4.17
CA ARG A 218 19.61 1.26 -2.73
C ARG A 218 19.02 2.61 -2.39
N LEU A 219 18.16 2.70 -1.37
CA LEU A 219 17.50 3.96 -1.04
C LEU A 219 18.49 5.06 -0.66
N LYS A 220 19.58 4.70 0.02
CA LYS A 220 20.66 5.64 0.39
C LYS A 220 21.34 6.30 -0.81
N ASP A 221 21.33 5.63 -1.98
CA ASP A 221 21.92 6.14 -3.22
C ASP A 221 20.93 7.03 -4.00
N LEU A 222 19.62 6.89 -3.71
CA LEU A 222 18.55 7.70 -4.31
C LEU A 222 18.31 9.01 -3.57
N ALA A 223 18.33 8.97 -2.23
CA ALA A 223 18.03 10.13 -1.42
C ALA A 223 18.79 10.08 -0.08
N PRO A 224 19.15 11.24 0.50
CA PRO A 224 19.83 11.29 1.79
C PRO A 224 19.06 10.54 2.88
N ALA A 225 19.78 9.97 3.84
CA ALA A 225 19.18 9.36 5.03
C ALA A 225 18.33 10.40 5.79
N THR A 226 17.20 9.96 6.31
CA THR A 226 16.35 10.78 7.15
C THR A 226 16.87 10.71 8.59
N PRO A 227 17.07 11.85 9.28
CA PRO A 227 17.44 11.84 10.69
C PRO A 227 16.40 11.04 11.51
N GLY A 228 16.88 10.13 12.38
CA GLY A 228 16.02 9.29 13.22
C GLY A 228 15.50 8.03 12.56
N ALA A 229 15.77 7.79 11.25
CA ALA A 229 15.51 6.51 10.64
C ALA A 229 16.39 5.42 11.26
N ASP A 230 15.81 4.24 11.50
CA ASP A 230 16.49 3.10 12.10
C ASP A 230 16.58 1.89 11.14
N ALA A 231 17.07 0.77 11.63
CA ALA A 231 17.27 -0.45 10.84
C ALA A 231 15.95 -1.14 10.42
N TYR A 232 14.81 -0.73 10.97
CA TYR A 232 13.49 -1.22 10.59
C TYR A 232 12.86 -0.40 9.45
N ASN A 233 13.46 0.75 9.13
CA ASN A 233 12.93 1.65 8.11
C ASN A 233 13.53 1.32 6.74
N GLY A 234 12.68 1.34 5.71
CA GLY A 234 13.12 0.99 4.37
C GLY A 234 12.05 1.20 3.30
N PRO A 235 12.25 0.63 2.10
CA PRO A 235 11.23 0.60 1.07
C PRO A 235 10.09 -0.31 1.51
N ASP A 236 8.89 0.25 1.56
CA ASP A 236 7.65 -0.42 1.93
C ASP A 236 6.86 -0.76 0.66
N GLY A 237 5.70 -0.16 0.43
CA GLY A 237 4.95 -0.33 -0.81
C GLY A 237 5.75 0.14 -2.04
N LEU A 238 5.66 -0.62 -3.12
CA LEU A 238 6.32 -0.33 -4.40
C LEU A 238 5.32 -0.55 -5.53
N LYS A 239 5.01 0.49 -6.30
CA LYS A 239 4.09 0.41 -7.43
C LYS A 239 4.68 1.08 -8.67
N ARG A 240 4.38 0.52 -9.84
CA ARG A 240 4.66 1.19 -11.13
C ARG A 240 3.47 2.06 -11.51
N GLY A 241 3.72 3.35 -11.70
CA GLY A 241 2.73 4.32 -12.10
C GLY A 241 2.33 4.21 -13.58
N PRO A 242 1.20 4.80 -13.94
CA PRO A 242 0.76 4.91 -15.34
C PRO A 242 1.72 5.73 -16.20
N ASP A 243 2.51 6.61 -15.59
CA ASP A 243 3.61 7.39 -16.18
C ASP A 243 4.89 6.55 -16.45
N GLY A 244 4.89 5.29 -16.01
CA GLY A 244 6.01 4.36 -16.16
C GLY A 244 7.10 4.48 -15.09
N HIS A 245 6.95 5.41 -14.13
CA HIS A 245 7.86 5.54 -13.01
C HIS A 245 7.50 4.57 -11.87
N TYR A 246 8.46 4.34 -10.98
CA TYR A 246 8.29 3.51 -9.79
C TYR A 246 8.13 4.40 -8.56
N TYR A 247 7.05 4.21 -7.84
CA TYR A 247 6.73 4.92 -6.61
C TYR A 247 7.07 4.03 -5.44
N ILE A 248 8.02 4.44 -4.61
CA ILE A 248 8.53 3.69 -3.48
C ILE A 248 8.12 4.44 -2.21
N ALA A 249 7.19 3.90 -1.46
CA ALA A 249 6.90 4.37 -0.11
C ALA A 249 8.13 4.11 0.76
N GLN A 250 8.65 5.16 1.41
CA GLN A 250 9.80 5.02 2.29
C GLN A 250 9.35 5.15 3.75
N ASN A 251 9.12 4.01 4.36
CA ASN A 251 8.79 3.88 5.77
C ASN A 251 9.91 4.47 6.63
N GLY A 252 9.53 5.18 7.70
CA GLY A 252 10.45 5.87 8.61
C GLY A 252 11.07 7.16 8.05
N SER A 253 10.66 7.59 6.86
CA SER A 253 11.28 8.75 6.19
C SER A 253 10.28 9.82 5.74
N GLY A 254 8.97 9.61 5.94
CA GLY A 254 7.92 10.57 5.61
C GLY A 254 7.90 10.97 4.14
N ARG A 255 8.14 10.04 3.23
CA ARG A 255 8.22 10.37 1.80
C ARG A 255 7.91 9.19 0.87
N VAL A 256 7.52 9.53 -0.36
CA VAL A 256 7.51 8.63 -1.50
C VAL A 256 8.61 9.06 -2.46
N LEU A 257 9.46 8.12 -2.87
CA LEU A 257 10.47 8.35 -3.91
C LEU A 257 9.87 7.93 -5.26
N VAL A 258 9.88 8.84 -6.23
CA VAL A 258 9.49 8.57 -7.62
C VAL A 258 10.75 8.38 -8.43
N VAL A 259 10.94 7.19 -8.98
CA VAL A 259 12.18 6.75 -9.61
C VAL A 259 11.92 6.30 -11.04
N GLY A 260 12.72 6.78 -11.98
CA GLY A 260 12.65 6.38 -13.39
C GLY A 260 13.11 4.94 -13.63
N ALA A 261 12.77 4.40 -14.80
CA ALA A 261 13.27 3.09 -15.23
C ALA A 261 14.81 3.07 -15.36
N ASP A 262 15.44 4.22 -15.57
CA ASP A 262 16.89 4.43 -15.56
C ASP A 262 17.50 4.46 -14.14
N ARG A 263 16.68 4.22 -13.11
CA ARG A 263 17.04 4.20 -11.67
C ARG A 263 17.41 5.57 -11.11
N LYS A 264 17.05 6.67 -11.78
CA LYS A 264 17.27 8.01 -11.27
C LYS A 264 16.06 8.51 -10.50
N LEU A 265 16.33 9.23 -9.41
CA LEU A 265 15.29 9.93 -8.68
C LEU A 265 14.72 11.06 -9.55
N ILE A 266 13.41 11.00 -9.79
CA ILE A 266 12.65 12.02 -10.55
C ILE A 266 12.08 13.06 -9.58
N ARG A 267 11.50 12.57 -8.45
CA ARG A 267 10.81 13.41 -7.47
C ARG A 267 10.79 12.74 -6.11
N THR A 268 10.71 13.57 -5.08
CA THR A 268 10.38 13.16 -3.71
C THR A 268 9.07 13.84 -3.32
N ILE A 269 8.06 13.07 -2.95
CA ILE A 269 6.80 13.57 -2.39
C ILE A 269 6.92 13.46 -0.88
N LYS A 270 6.89 14.59 -0.17
CA LYS A 270 6.97 14.63 1.30
C LYS A 270 5.59 14.42 1.89
N VAL A 271 5.46 13.50 2.81
CA VAL A 271 4.21 13.06 3.43
C VAL A 271 4.23 13.42 4.92
N PRO A 272 3.10 13.87 5.51
CA PRO A 272 3.05 14.29 6.92
C PRO A 272 3.32 13.15 7.92
N THR A 273 3.01 11.91 7.56
CA THR A 273 3.28 10.73 8.41
C THR A 273 4.71 10.23 8.21
N PRO A 274 5.46 9.90 9.27
CA PRO A 274 6.82 9.37 9.15
C PRO A 274 6.86 7.97 8.51
N TYR A 275 5.89 7.11 8.83
CA TYR A 275 5.82 5.73 8.36
C TYR A 275 4.90 5.65 7.14
N VAL A 276 5.43 6.04 5.98
CA VAL A 276 4.68 5.92 4.71
C VAL A 276 4.68 4.47 4.30
N THR A 277 3.49 3.91 4.13
CA THR A 277 3.31 2.47 3.94
C THR A 277 3.16 2.09 2.47
N ASN A 278 2.24 2.72 1.73
CA ASN A 278 1.99 2.30 0.35
C ASN A 278 1.41 3.42 -0.52
N VAL A 279 1.24 3.15 -1.81
CA VAL A 279 0.65 4.08 -2.78
C VAL A 279 -0.31 3.39 -3.73
N ALA A 280 -1.29 4.16 -4.25
CA ALA A 280 -2.14 3.79 -5.37
C ALA A 280 -2.37 5.00 -6.28
N PHE A 281 -2.86 4.79 -7.50
CA PHE A 281 -3.06 5.88 -8.46
C PHE A 281 -4.53 6.23 -8.58
N ASP A 282 -4.83 7.54 -8.65
CA ASP A 282 -6.18 8.04 -8.89
C ASP A 282 -6.43 8.08 -10.40
N PRO A 283 -7.23 7.17 -10.97
CA PRO A 283 -7.41 7.13 -12.42
C PRO A 283 -8.22 8.31 -12.95
N ARG A 284 -8.87 9.07 -12.07
CA ARG A 284 -9.68 10.25 -12.43
C ARG A 284 -8.84 11.47 -12.70
N VAL A 285 -7.62 11.53 -12.15
CA VAL A 285 -6.73 12.69 -12.27
C VAL A 285 -5.32 12.21 -12.64
N PRO A 286 -4.87 12.49 -13.86
CA PRO A 286 -3.53 12.09 -14.31
C PRO A 286 -2.43 12.55 -13.35
N GLY A 287 -1.58 11.62 -12.93
CA GLY A 287 -0.46 11.89 -12.03
C GLY A 287 -0.82 11.96 -10.54
N ALA A 288 -2.11 11.92 -10.17
CA ALA A 288 -2.49 11.92 -8.77
C ALA A 288 -2.29 10.55 -8.12
N VAL A 289 -1.85 10.59 -6.85
CA VAL A 289 -1.46 9.42 -6.07
C VAL A 289 -2.17 9.44 -4.73
N PHE A 290 -2.79 8.34 -4.35
CA PHE A 290 -3.19 8.07 -2.97
C PHE A 290 -1.99 7.52 -2.22
N ILE A 291 -1.80 7.95 -0.98
CA ILE A 291 -0.68 7.56 -0.13
C ILE A 291 -1.23 7.18 1.24
N THR A 292 -0.83 6.05 1.75
CA THR A 292 -1.13 5.61 3.12
C THR A 292 0.07 5.79 4.01
N GLY A 293 -0.16 6.05 5.31
CA GLY A 293 0.95 6.16 6.26
C GLY A 293 0.49 6.29 7.70
N ALA A 294 1.34 5.87 8.61
CA ALA A 294 1.10 5.90 10.04
C ALA A 294 1.95 6.96 10.76
N PHE A 295 1.42 7.52 11.85
CA PHE A 295 2.15 8.41 12.75
C PHE A 295 2.96 7.62 13.77
N GLU A 296 2.54 6.38 14.04
CA GLU A 296 3.12 5.49 15.04
C GLU A 296 3.08 4.04 14.52
N GLN A 297 4.18 3.30 14.69
CA GLN A 297 4.25 1.90 14.25
C GLN A 297 4.42 0.88 15.39
N TRP A 298 4.72 1.35 16.61
CA TRP A 298 5.03 0.45 17.74
C TRP A 298 3.99 0.48 18.85
N LYS A 299 3.08 1.46 18.83
CA LYS A 299 2.13 1.70 19.92
C LYS A 299 0.70 1.85 19.43
N PRO A 300 -0.24 1.07 19.97
CA PRO A 300 -1.67 1.30 19.70
C PRO A 300 -2.08 2.74 20.10
N PRO A 301 -3.07 3.32 19.42
CA PRO A 301 -3.93 2.73 18.41
C PRO A 301 -3.34 2.71 16.99
N PHE A 302 -2.03 2.90 16.80
CA PHE A 302 -1.37 2.94 15.49
C PHE A 302 -2.00 3.98 14.55
N ALA A 303 -2.23 5.19 15.06
CA ALA A 303 -2.86 6.27 14.32
C ALA A 303 -2.15 6.54 12.99
N GLY A 304 -2.93 6.79 11.95
CA GLY A 304 -2.44 7.04 10.61
C GLY A 304 -3.36 7.94 9.81
N ALA A 305 -3.04 8.13 8.55
CA ALA A 305 -3.86 8.91 7.64
C ALA A 305 -3.71 8.42 6.20
N VAL A 306 -4.72 8.72 5.41
CA VAL A 306 -4.71 8.52 3.95
C VAL A 306 -4.67 9.89 3.29
N TYR A 307 -3.80 10.01 2.32
CA TYR A 307 -3.56 11.26 1.60
C TYR A 307 -3.86 11.10 0.11
N ARG A 308 -4.11 12.23 -0.53
CA ARG A 308 -4.07 12.36 -1.98
C ARG A 308 -3.08 13.45 -2.34
N TRP A 309 -2.09 13.10 -3.11
CA TRP A 309 -1.17 14.05 -3.74
C TRP A 309 -1.57 14.23 -5.21
N ALA A 310 -1.57 15.46 -5.70
CA ALA A 310 -1.78 15.76 -7.11
C ALA A 310 -0.78 16.83 -7.55
N PRO A 311 -0.04 16.62 -8.70
CA PRO A 311 0.96 17.56 -9.20
C PRO A 311 0.38 18.89 -9.64
#